data_22320df9bc485fbed2eda0c985b66596
#
_entry.id   22320df9bc485fbed2eda0c985b66596
#
_cell.length_a   1.000
_cell.length_b   1.000
_cell.length_c   1.000
_cell.angle_alpha   90.00
_cell.angle_beta   90.00
_cell.angle_gamma   90.00
#
_symmetry.space_group_name_H-M   'P 1'
#
loop_
_entity.id
_entity.type
_entity.pdbx_description
1 polymer ?
#
loop_
_entity_poly.entity_id
_entity_poly.type
_entity_poly.pdbx_seq_one_letter_code
_entity_poly.pdbx_strand_id
1 'polypeptide(L)'
;MNLKWIKAVSIIFLACSTFSCATYYQINSEFNQSFEQGNLEAAERVLNSNKQAAKKKAQFLYFANQGVVNSMLGNLEESNEWLEKAYLFGEDYQKNYASIAASFLVNPNTIVYPGEDHEHLLLLYYKALNFLKMKDYESALVECRRLVNRQNELSDKYKSDNKYKEDAFVHNLMGIIYEASGEINNAFIAYRNAYNIYEGDYKRLFGLDAPNQLKQDLLRAAHLNGFYTELDFYERKFNMKYSPAASQELVFFWHNGLGPVKSEWSINFTAVDGGDGFVTFVNDEHNFSFPYAISGPDQKSQLTDLRLFRVAFPKYEERKPYFQRAVLETNQTRYPLELAEDVNAIAFKTLEERMMQELAKGLLRAATKKAVEMAIRGPQGDSGEKKTEEERREEAIREGLSLMVGIFNASTEKADTRNWQTIPHDIYYSRVPLNTGENTVTLKTISSSGATSTQDFSFTAAKGETLFHSFQSLEYKR
;
A
#
# COMPACT_ATOMS: atom_id res chain seq x y z
N MET A 1 -6.40 -47.14 25.28
CA MET A 1 -6.76 -45.83 24.66
C MET A 1 -8.03 -46.05 23.85
N ASN A 2 -9.14 -45.38 24.21
CA ASN A 2 -10.47 -45.68 23.67
C ASN A 2 -10.61 -45.25 22.21
N LEU A 3 -11.01 -46.14 21.31
CA LEU A 3 -11.19 -45.89 19.86
C LEU A 3 -12.08 -44.63 19.57
N LYS A 4 -12.97 -44.30 20.52
CA LYS A 4 -13.81 -43.08 20.46
C LYS A 4 -13.00 -41.79 20.59
N TRP A 5 -11.92 -41.78 21.38
CA TRP A 5 -11.02 -40.66 21.53
C TRP A 5 -10.17 -40.41 20.29
N ILE A 6 -9.68 -41.48 19.66
CA ILE A 6 -8.90 -41.39 18.40
C ILE A 6 -9.78 -40.83 17.28
N LYS A 7 -11.04 -41.27 17.19
CA LYS A 7 -12.00 -40.74 16.20
C LYS A 7 -12.34 -39.28 16.47
N ALA A 8 -12.50 -38.84 17.71
CA ALA A 8 -12.77 -37.46 18.07
C ALA A 8 -11.56 -36.54 17.73
N VAL A 9 -10.34 -36.97 18.03
CA VAL A 9 -9.11 -36.25 17.69
C VAL A 9 -8.90 -36.17 16.18
N SER A 10 -9.18 -37.27 15.44
CA SER A 10 -9.11 -37.26 13.97
C SER A 10 -10.15 -36.36 13.32
N ILE A 11 -11.37 -36.26 13.87
CA ILE A 11 -12.42 -35.37 13.38
C ILE A 11 -12.03 -33.89 13.66
N ILE A 12 -11.47 -33.61 14.83
CA ILE A 12 -10.96 -32.26 15.16
C ILE A 12 -9.78 -31.91 14.24
N PHE A 13 -8.87 -32.84 13.97
CA PHE A 13 -7.75 -32.63 13.05
C PHE A 13 -8.21 -32.41 11.60
N LEU A 14 -9.22 -33.16 11.15
CA LEU A 14 -9.82 -32.99 9.81
C LEU A 14 -10.60 -31.66 9.70
N ALA A 15 -11.28 -31.25 10.76
CA ALA A 15 -11.97 -29.94 10.82
C ALA A 15 -10.99 -28.76 10.85
N CYS A 16 -9.84 -28.89 11.52
CA CYS A 16 -8.79 -27.86 11.52
C CYS A 16 -8.04 -27.75 10.18
N SER A 17 -7.93 -28.84 9.40
CA SER A 17 -7.26 -28.82 8.09
C SER A 17 -8.09 -28.19 6.96
N THR A 18 -9.39 -27.94 7.16
CA THR A 18 -10.25 -27.27 6.18
C THR A 18 -10.32 -25.74 6.35
N PHE A 19 -9.72 -25.18 7.40
CA PHE A 19 -9.56 -23.73 7.51
C PHE A 19 -8.39 -23.27 6.63
N SER A 20 -8.61 -23.26 5.31
CA SER A 20 -7.80 -22.46 4.40
C SER A 20 -7.85 -21.02 4.88
N CYS A 21 -6.69 -20.42 5.15
CA CYS A 21 -6.62 -19.03 5.56
C CYS A 21 -7.01 -18.13 4.38
N ALA A 22 -8.29 -17.80 4.26
CA ALA A 22 -8.73 -16.85 3.27
C ALA A 22 -8.03 -15.49 3.52
N THR A 23 -7.40 -14.94 2.50
CA THR A 23 -6.83 -13.58 2.54
C THR A 23 -7.94 -12.55 2.60
N TYR A 24 -7.61 -11.30 2.94
CA TYR A 24 -8.60 -10.21 2.88
C TYR A 24 -9.22 -10.07 1.49
N TYR A 25 -8.41 -10.25 0.43
CA TYR A 25 -8.90 -10.25 -0.95
C TYR A 25 -9.97 -11.31 -1.20
N GLN A 26 -9.74 -12.53 -0.74
CA GLN A 26 -10.70 -13.63 -0.90
C GLN A 26 -11.99 -13.42 -0.09
N ILE A 27 -11.86 -12.82 1.11
CA ILE A 27 -13.03 -12.49 1.97
C ILE A 27 -13.94 -11.46 1.28
N ASN A 28 -13.35 -10.52 0.53
CA ASN A 28 -14.08 -9.46 -0.18
C ASN A 28 -14.27 -9.78 -1.68
N SER A 29 -14.27 -11.05 -2.06
CA SER A 29 -14.28 -11.48 -3.47
C SER A 29 -15.46 -10.92 -4.28
N GLU A 30 -16.65 -10.79 -3.69
CA GLU A 30 -17.83 -10.24 -4.36
C GLU A 30 -17.65 -8.76 -4.72
N PHE A 31 -17.15 -7.97 -3.78
CA PHE A 31 -16.80 -6.57 -4.04
C PHE A 31 -15.69 -6.46 -5.09
N ASN A 32 -14.59 -7.21 -4.90
CA ASN A 32 -13.45 -7.16 -5.81
C ASN A 32 -13.85 -7.57 -7.23
N GLN A 33 -14.65 -8.63 -7.38
CA GLN A 33 -15.14 -9.05 -8.69
C GLN A 33 -15.99 -7.99 -9.38
N SER A 34 -16.92 -7.36 -8.65
CA SER A 34 -17.76 -6.29 -9.20
C SER A 34 -16.90 -5.10 -9.61
N PHE A 35 -15.94 -4.69 -8.77
CA PHE A 35 -15.05 -3.57 -9.03
C PHE A 35 -14.12 -3.85 -10.23
N GLU A 36 -13.45 -5.00 -10.25
CA GLU A 36 -12.52 -5.41 -11.31
C GLU A 36 -13.19 -5.57 -12.69
N GLN A 37 -14.49 -5.82 -12.71
CA GLN A 37 -15.30 -5.85 -13.92
C GLN A 37 -15.79 -4.46 -14.37
N GLY A 38 -15.49 -3.41 -13.61
CA GLY A 38 -15.97 -2.06 -13.88
C GLY A 38 -17.45 -1.84 -13.55
N ASN A 39 -18.10 -2.78 -12.87
CA ASN A 39 -19.48 -2.65 -12.43
C ASN A 39 -19.54 -1.89 -11.10
N LEU A 40 -19.32 -0.57 -11.17
CA LEU A 40 -19.12 0.29 -9.99
C LEU A 40 -20.39 0.38 -9.13
N GLU A 41 -21.58 0.41 -9.74
CA GLU A 41 -22.85 0.44 -8.99
C GLU A 41 -23.10 -0.88 -8.24
N ALA A 42 -22.66 -2.02 -8.80
CA ALA A 42 -22.71 -3.29 -8.08
C ALA A 42 -21.68 -3.31 -6.93
N ALA A 43 -20.47 -2.82 -7.16
CA ALA A 43 -19.45 -2.69 -6.13
C ALA A 43 -19.93 -1.81 -4.96
N GLU A 44 -20.53 -0.67 -5.26
CA GLU A 44 -21.14 0.21 -4.25
C GLU A 44 -22.24 -0.49 -3.45
N ARG A 45 -23.16 -1.21 -4.11
CA ARG A 45 -24.22 -1.97 -3.43
C ARG A 45 -23.64 -3.03 -2.48
N VAL A 46 -22.59 -3.74 -2.90
CA VAL A 46 -21.90 -4.72 -2.04
C VAL A 46 -21.32 -4.04 -0.81
N LEU A 47 -20.60 -2.92 -0.98
CA LEU A 47 -20.09 -2.13 0.16
C LEU A 47 -21.21 -1.72 1.11
N ASN A 48 -22.29 -1.12 0.60
CA ASN A 48 -23.42 -0.62 1.38
C ASN A 48 -24.19 -1.73 2.12
N SER A 49 -24.22 -2.96 1.57
CA SER A 49 -24.82 -4.12 2.20
C SER A 49 -23.96 -4.75 3.29
N ASN A 50 -22.64 -4.59 3.19
CA ASN A 50 -21.66 -5.21 4.10
C ASN A 50 -21.44 -4.40 5.38
N LYS A 51 -22.46 -4.34 6.24
CA LYS A 51 -22.37 -3.67 7.56
C LYS A 51 -21.29 -4.23 8.47
N GLN A 52 -20.75 -5.42 8.19
CA GLN A 52 -19.62 -6.00 8.92
C GLN A 52 -18.28 -5.36 8.54
N ALA A 53 -18.09 -5.03 7.26
CA ALA A 53 -16.89 -4.35 6.78
C ALA A 53 -16.77 -2.92 7.35
N ALA A 54 -17.91 -2.27 7.59
CA ALA A 54 -17.98 -0.96 8.26
C ALA A 54 -17.60 -1.01 9.76
N LYS A 55 -17.36 -2.21 10.33
CA LYS A 55 -16.99 -2.36 11.74
C LYS A 55 -15.50 -2.12 11.95
N LYS A 56 -15.14 -1.72 13.17
CA LYS A 56 -13.84 -1.23 13.65
C LYS A 56 -12.58 -1.85 13.02
N LYS A 57 -12.56 -3.16 12.71
CA LYS A 57 -11.34 -3.84 12.24
C LYS A 57 -10.93 -3.50 10.80
N ALA A 58 -11.88 -3.26 9.89
CA ALA A 58 -11.65 -2.97 8.48
C ALA A 58 -12.22 -1.60 8.06
N GLN A 59 -12.55 -0.74 9.01
CA GLN A 59 -13.27 0.51 8.79
C GLN A 59 -12.50 1.46 7.86
N PHE A 60 -11.17 1.52 8.00
CA PHE A 60 -10.31 2.27 7.09
C PHE A 60 -10.53 1.86 5.63
N LEU A 61 -10.43 0.55 5.35
CA LEU A 61 -10.59 0.02 3.99
C LEU A 61 -12.01 0.19 3.45
N TYR A 62 -13.00 0.07 4.31
CA TYR A 62 -14.39 0.34 3.93
C TYR A 62 -14.55 1.78 3.46
N PHE A 63 -14.07 2.76 4.23
CA PHE A 63 -14.15 4.17 3.87
C PHE A 63 -13.33 4.48 2.60
N ALA A 64 -12.13 3.95 2.50
CA ALA A 64 -11.27 4.15 1.34
C ALA A 64 -11.89 3.58 0.04
N ASN A 65 -12.49 2.39 0.10
CA ASN A 65 -13.18 1.80 -1.05
C ASN A 65 -14.45 2.59 -1.43
N GLN A 66 -15.24 3.06 -0.46
CA GLN A 66 -16.36 3.97 -0.72
C GLN A 66 -15.88 5.25 -1.43
N GLY A 67 -14.76 5.81 -0.98
CA GLY A 67 -14.17 7.00 -1.60
C GLY A 67 -13.82 6.78 -3.07
N VAL A 68 -13.07 5.71 -3.40
CA VAL A 68 -12.68 5.44 -4.80
C VAL A 68 -13.88 5.13 -5.68
N VAL A 69 -14.81 4.29 -5.23
CA VAL A 69 -16.01 3.94 -6.01
C VAL A 69 -16.82 5.20 -6.33
N ASN A 70 -17.05 6.07 -5.33
CA ASN A 70 -17.76 7.33 -5.55
C ASN A 70 -16.99 8.29 -6.47
N SER A 71 -15.64 8.39 -6.35
CA SER A 71 -14.83 9.18 -7.27
C SER A 71 -14.98 8.71 -8.72
N MET A 72 -14.99 7.40 -8.95
CA MET A 72 -15.15 6.80 -10.28
C MET A 72 -16.58 6.94 -10.82
N LEU A 73 -17.61 6.95 -9.96
CA LEU A 73 -18.99 7.25 -10.32
C LEU A 73 -19.25 8.73 -10.59
N GLY A 74 -18.30 9.62 -10.29
CA GLY A 74 -18.43 11.06 -10.45
C GLY A 74 -19.07 11.79 -9.25
N ASN A 75 -19.33 11.09 -8.15
CA ASN A 75 -19.87 11.65 -6.90
C ASN A 75 -18.71 12.22 -6.06
N LEU A 76 -18.11 13.33 -6.54
CA LEU A 76 -16.82 13.82 -6.04
C LEU A 76 -16.87 14.32 -4.59
N GLU A 77 -17.94 15.04 -4.21
CA GLU A 77 -18.15 15.52 -2.85
C GLU A 77 -18.30 14.34 -1.87
N GLU A 78 -19.15 13.37 -2.20
CA GLU A 78 -19.38 12.19 -1.37
C GLU A 78 -18.10 11.35 -1.26
N SER A 79 -17.36 11.21 -2.36
CA SER A 79 -16.04 10.60 -2.36
C SER A 79 -15.10 11.25 -1.33
N ASN A 80 -15.01 12.60 -1.35
CA ASN A 80 -14.16 13.34 -0.42
C ASN A 80 -14.59 13.17 1.04
N GLU A 81 -15.90 13.07 1.32
CA GLU A 81 -16.39 12.76 2.67
C GLU A 81 -15.93 11.38 3.15
N TRP A 82 -16.01 10.36 2.30
CA TRP A 82 -15.57 9.02 2.65
C TRP A 82 -14.06 8.93 2.83
N LEU A 83 -13.29 9.58 1.97
CA LEU A 83 -11.83 9.63 2.06
C LEU A 83 -11.37 10.41 3.31
N GLU A 84 -12.08 11.49 3.69
CA GLU A 84 -11.79 12.21 4.94
C GLU A 84 -12.07 11.32 6.17
N LYS A 85 -13.16 10.55 6.17
CA LYS A 85 -13.43 9.57 7.24
C LYS A 85 -12.30 8.53 7.35
N ALA A 86 -11.77 8.05 6.22
CA ALA A 86 -10.63 7.13 6.22
C ALA A 86 -9.37 7.80 6.79
N TYR A 87 -9.07 9.02 6.37
CA TYR A 87 -7.93 9.81 6.84
C TYR A 87 -7.99 10.03 8.34
N LEU A 88 -9.08 10.59 8.85
CA LEU A 88 -9.25 10.86 10.28
C LEU A 88 -9.19 9.58 11.13
N PHE A 89 -9.78 8.50 10.64
CA PHE A 89 -9.72 7.21 11.33
C PHE A 89 -8.29 6.69 11.46
N GLY A 90 -7.50 6.79 10.41
CA GLY A 90 -6.09 6.40 10.43
C GLY A 90 -5.25 7.28 11.36
N GLU A 91 -5.44 8.59 11.34
CA GLU A 91 -4.74 9.55 12.21
C GLU A 91 -5.05 9.32 13.69
N ASP A 92 -6.33 9.16 14.04
CA ASP A 92 -6.75 8.91 15.43
C ASP A 92 -6.18 7.60 15.95
N TYR A 93 -6.12 6.57 15.10
CA TYR A 93 -5.57 5.28 15.49
C TYR A 93 -4.05 5.37 15.71
N GLN A 94 -3.32 6.09 14.88
CA GLN A 94 -1.86 6.23 15.01
C GLN A 94 -1.47 6.97 16.29
N LYS A 95 -2.20 8.01 16.67
CA LYS A 95 -1.98 8.74 17.94
C LYS A 95 -2.16 7.83 19.16
N ASN A 96 -3.07 6.87 19.09
CA ASN A 96 -3.38 5.93 20.17
C ASN A 96 -2.49 4.67 20.15
N TYR A 97 -1.72 4.44 19.08
CA TYR A 97 -0.92 3.22 18.90
C TYR A 97 0.21 3.07 19.95
N ALA A 98 0.73 4.17 20.47
CA ALA A 98 1.74 4.13 21.53
C ALA A 98 1.25 3.45 22.82
N SER A 99 -0.08 3.44 23.07
CA SER A 99 -0.69 2.75 24.23
C SER A 99 -0.99 1.28 23.96
N ILE A 100 -0.93 0.84 22.70
CA ILE A 100 -1.28 -0.52 22.24
C ILE A 100 -0.03 -1.42 22.16
N ALA A 101 1.11 -0.98 22.71
CA ALA A 101 2.33 -1.80 22.77
C ALA A 101 2.11 -3.19 23.41
N ALA A 102 1.08 -3.34 24.26
CA ALA A 102 0.64 -4.63 24.79
C ALA A 102 -0.05 -5.55 23.75
N SER A 103 -0.45 -5.02 22.59
CA SER A 103 -1.12 -5.79 21.54
C SER A 103 -0.17 -6.61 20.65
N PHE A 104 1.14 -6.51 20.85
CA PHE A 104 2.14 -7.28 20.08
C PHE A 104 1.98 -8.79 20.18
N LEU A 105 1.32 -9.26 21.24
CA LEU A 105 1.05 -10.69 21.48
C LEU A 105 -0.22 -11.18 20.78
N VAL A 106 -1.01 -10.27 20.20
CA VAL A 106 -2.31 -10.60 19.62
C VAL A 106 -2.16 -10.79 18.11
N ASN A 107 -2.94 -11.71 17.55
CA ASN A 107 -3.00 -11.93 16.10
C ASN A 107 -3.33 -10.60 15.38
N PRO A 108 -2.55 -10.15 14.38
CA PRO A 108 -2.76 -8.90 13.67
C PRO A 108 -4.18 -8.74 13.10
N ASN A 109 -4.79 -9.84 12.65
CA ASN A 109 -6.17 -9.84 12.12
C ASN A 109 -7.25 -9.54 13.18
N THR A 110 -6.90 -9.53 14.46
CA THR A 110 -7.84 -9.21 15.54
C THR A 110 -7.82 -7.74 15.95
N ILE A 111 -6.80 -7.00 15.55
CA ILE A 111 -6.68 -5.56 15.80
C ILE A 111 -7.28 -4.74 14.66
N VAL A 112 -7.47 -3.44 14.90
CA VAL A 112 -7.92 -2.48 13.89
C VAL A 112 -6.85 -2.31 12.81
N TYR A 113 -7.24 -2.23 11.56
CA TYR A 113 -6.37 -1.91 10.44
C TYR A 113 -6.28 -0.39 10.27
N PRO A 114 -5.12 0.23 10.47
CA PRO A 114 -4.96 1.68 10.42
C PRO A 114 -4.71 2.23 9.02
N GLY A 115 -4.53 1.40 8.02
CA GLY A 115 -3.98 1.73 6.70
C GLY A 115 -2.47 1.58 6.63
N GLU A 116 -1.96 1.36 5.42
CA GLU A 116 -0.54 1.36 5.09
C GLU A 116 -0.07 2.79 4.79
N ASP A 117 1.24 3.05 4.92
CA ASP A 117 1.77 4.40 4.73
C ASP A 117 1.46 4.95 3.32
N HIS A 118 1.66 4.16 2.25
CA HIS A 118 1.30 4.55 0.89
C HIS A 118 -0.21 4.72 0.66
N GLU A 119 -1.05 3.97 1.39
CA GLU A 119 -2.51 4.11 1.31
C GLU A 119 -2.97 5.46 1.86
N HIS A 120 -2.34 5.96 2.92
CA HIS A 120 -2.60 7.31 3.43
C HIS A 120 -2.21 8.40 2.45
N LEU A 121 -1.11 8.22 1.72
CA LEU A 121 -0.71 9.16 0.67
C LEU A 121 -1.74 9.18 -0.47
N LEU A 122 -2.19 8.01 -0.90
CA LEU A 122 -3.18 7.89 -1.96
C LEU A 122 -4.57 8.42 -1.57
N LEU A 123 -4.99 8.33 -0.30
CA LEU A 123 -6.23 8.98 0.16
C LEU A 123 -6.20 10.49 -0.15
N LEU A 124 -5.11 11.14 0.22
CA LEU A 124 -4.92 12.58 0.02
C LEU A 124 -4.79 12.94 -1.46
N TYR A 125 -4.14 12.08 -2.26
CA TYR A 125 -4.08 12.22 -3.71
C TYR A 125 -5.48 12.20 -4.36
N TYR A 126 -6.32 11.21 -4.03
CA TYR A 126 -7.69 11.13 -4.57
C TYR A 126 -8.54 12.34 -4.17
N LYS A 127 -8.39 12.81 -2.93
CA LYS A 127 -9.06 14.02 -2.47
C LYS A 127 -8.63 15.25 -3.26
N ALA A 128 -7.31 15.44 -3.44
CA ALA A 128 -6.75 16.53 -4.24
C ALA A 128 -7.28 16.49 -5.68
N LEU A 129 -7.29 15.28 -6.29
CA LEU A 129 -7.79 15.08 -7.65
C LEU A 129 -9.30 15.37 -7.79
N ASN A 130 -10.11 14.99 -6.80
CA ASN A 130 -11.53 15.31 -6.78
C ASN A 130 -11.75 16.83 -6.69
N PHE A 131 -11.07 17.53 -5.78
CA PHE A 131 -11.13 18.99 -5.67
C PHE A 131 -10.68 19.67 -6.96
N LEU A 132 -9.63 19.16 -7.59
CA LEU A 132 -9.12 19.65 -8.86
C LEU A 132 -10.17 19.56 -9.98
N LYS A 133 -10.90 18.42 -10.07
CA LYS A 133 -12.02 18.22 -11.01
C LYS A 133 -13.20 19.15 -10.71
N MET A 134 -13.42 19.49 -9.44
CA MET A 134 -14.44 20.49 -9.02
C MET A 134 -13.96 21.93 -9.19
N LYS A 135 -12.70 22.14 -9.62
CA LYS A 135 -12.03 23.47 -9.73
C LYS A 135 -11.88 24.19 -8.38
N ASP A 136 -11.90 23.46 -7.28
CA ASP A 136 -11.58 23.95 -5.95
C ASP A 136 -10.08 23.80 -5.70
N TYR A 137 -9.30 24.72 -6.28
CA TYR A 137 -7.83 24.67 -6.24
C TYR A 137 -7.27 24.85 -4.83
N GLU A 138 -7.92 25.68 -4.00
CA GLU A 138 -7.48 25.90 -2.62
C GLU A 138 -7.57 24.61 -1.79
N SER A 139 -8.71 23.93 -1.85
CA SER A 139 -8.89 22.63 -1.17
C SER A 139 -7.94 21.56 -1.72
N ALA A 140 -7.72 21.53 -3.03
CA ALA A 140 -6.75 20.62 -3.65
C ALA A 140 -5.33 20.85 -3.11
N LEU A 141 -4.89 22.10 -2.97
CA LEU A 141 -3.58 22.43 -2.39
C LEU A 141 -3.49 22.08 -0.90
N VAL A 142 -4.58 22.18 -0.14
CA VAL A 142 -4.60 21.74 1.26
C VAL A 142 -4.28 20.25 1.34
N GLU A 143 -4.89 19.41 0.49
CA GLU A 143 -4.63 17.98 0.48
C GLU A 143 -3.19 17.65 0.05
N CYS A 144 -2.65 18.36 -0.94
CA CYS A 144 -1.24 18.21 -1.32
C CYS A 144 -0.29 18.56 -0.18
N ARG A 145 -0.58 19.64 0.59
CA ARG A 145 0.24 20.02 1.76
C ARG A 145 0.14 18.96 2.87
N ARG A 146 -1.05 18.40 3.12
CA ARG A 146 -1.23 17.27 4.05
C ARG A 146 -0.38 16.07 3.62
N LEU A 147 -0.34 15.79 2.31
CA LEU A 147 0.43 14.69 1.74
C LEU A 147 1.94 14.90 1.96
N VAL A 148 2.47 16.09 1.66
CA VAL A 148 3.88 16.45 1.92
C VAL A 148 4.21 16.34 3.41
N ASN A 149 3.34 16.85 4.29
CA ASN A 149 3.54 16.75 5.75
C ASN A 149 3.57 15.30 6.20
N ARG A 150 2.64 14.48 5.70
CA ARG A 150 2.61 13.05 6.01
C ARG A 150 3.89 12.33 5.59
N GLN A 151 4.40 12.67 4.44
CA GLN A 151 5.64 12.10 3.92
C GLN A 151 6.85 12.48 4.77
N ASN A 152 6.93 13.73 5.24
CA ASN A 152 7.96 14.16 6.19
C ASN A 152 7.89 13.36 7.50
N GLU A 153 6.70 13.14 8.07
CA GLU A 153 6.51 12.30 9.26
C GLU A 153 6.99 10.86 9.04
N LEU A 154 6.68 10.27 7.88
CA LEU A 154 7.16 8.93 7.52
C LEU A 154 8.67 8.90 7.34
N SER A 155 9.24 9.93 6.74
CA SER A 155 10.69 10.10 6.60
C SER A 155 11.39 10.14 7.94
N ASP A 156 10.84 10.79 8.96
CA ASP A 156 11.42 10.83 10.30
C ASP A 156 11.28 9.50 11.05
N LYS A 157 10.20 8.76 10.77
CA LYS A 157 9.93 7.44 11.38
C LYS A 157 10.92 6.37 10.94
N TYR A 158 11.35 6.38 9.68
CA TYR A 158 12.26 5.38 9.11
C TYR A 158 13.68 5.93 8.98
N LYS A 159 14.63 5.37 9.73
CA LYS A 159 16.04 5.80 9.78
C LYS A 159 16.92 5.10 8.74
N SER A 160 16.45 4.93 7.52
CA SER A 160 17.20 4.30 6.43
C SER A 160 17.68 5.35 5.42
N ASP A 161 18.91 5.22 4.92
CA ASP A 161 19.44 6.09 3.85
C ASP A 161 18.76 5.83 2.50
N ASN A 162 18.19 4.63 2.31
CA ASN A 162 17.47 4.21 1.11
C ASN A 162 15.94 4.34 1.24
N LYS A 163 15.45 5.22 2.13
CA LYS A 163 14.02 5.38 2.33
C LYS A 163 13.38 6.28 1.26
N TYR A 164 12.09 6.06 1.04
CA TYR A 164 11.22 6.92 0.26
C TYR A 164 10.90 8.18 1.06
N LYS A 165 11.53 9.31 0.73
CA LYS A 165 11.47 10.55 1.52
C LYS A 165 10.52 11.58 0.96
N GLU A 166 10.47 11.70 -0.35
CA GLU A 166 9.74 12.75 -1.05
C GLU A 166 9.07 12.16 -2.29
N ASP A 167 7.90 12.68 -2.60
CA ASP A 167 7.09 12.24 -3.74
C ASP A 167 7.18 13.24 -4.88
N ALA A 168 7.80 12.82 -5.98
CA ALA A 168 7.98 13.66 -7.16
C ALA A 168 6.65 14.00 -7.82
N PHE A 169 5.73 13.03 -7.88
CA PHE A 169 4.45 13.23 -8.54
C PHE A 169 3.55 14.19 -7.75
N VAL A 170 3.59 14.16 -6.43
CA VAL A 170 2.86 15.13 -5.58
C VAL A 170 3.33 16.55 -5.86
N HIS A 171 4.64 16.80 -5.94
CA HIS A 171 5.16 18.10 -6.30
C HIS A 171 4.77 18.50 -7.73
N ASN A 172 4.72 17.54 -8.67
CA ASN A 172 4.22 17.79 -10.02
C ASN A 172 2.73 18.21 -9.99
N LEU A 173 1.90 17.47 -9.24
CA LEU A 173 0.48 17.77 -9.06
C LEU A 173 0.28 19.18 -8.43
N MET A 174 1.08 19.54 -7.41
CA MET A 174 1.06 20.88 -6.85
C MET A 174 1.38 21.93 -7.92
N GLY A 175 2.37 21.69 -8.78
CA GLY A 175 2.70 22.56 -9.90
C GLY A 175 1.52 22.75 -10.84
N ILE A 176 0.84 21.69 -11.21
CA ILE A 176 -0.37 21.70 -12.05
C ILE A 176 -1.49 22.52 -11.40
N ILE A 177 -1.71 22.36 -10.10
CA ILE A 177 -2.75 23.09 -9.36
C ILE A 177 -2.40 24.58 -9.27
N TYR A 178 -1.17 24.93 -8.90
CA TYR A 178 -0.72 26.32 -8.84
C TYR A 178 -0.83 27.03 -10.19
N GLU A 179 -0.47 26.32 -11.27
CA GLU A 179 -0.60 26.88 -12.61
C GLU A 179 -2.08 27.13 -12.96
N ALA A 180 -2.96 26.19 -12.69
CA ALA A 180 -4.39 26.31 -12.93
C ALA A 180 -5.05 27.43 -12.07
N SER A 181 -4.52 27.71 -10.88
CA SER A 181 -4.96 28.82 -10.02
C SER A 181 -4.33 30.17 -10.39
N GLY A 182 -3.41 30.21 -11.39
CA GLY A 182 -2.70 31.42 -11.79
C GLY A 182 -1.49 31.79 -10.94
N GLU A 183 -1.10 30.94 -10.00
CA GLU A 183 0.07 31.13 -9.12
C GLU A 183 1.37 30.62 -9.79
N ILE A 184 1.75 31.23 -10.92
CA ILE A 184 2.81 30.72 -11.81
C ILE A 184 4.16 30.60 -11.13
N ASN A 185 4.51 31.51 -10.20
CA ASN A 185 5.75 31.40 -9.46
C ASN A 185 5.81 30.16 -8.56
N ASN A 186 4.71 29.86 -7.87
CA ASN A 186 4.60 28.65 -7.05
C ASN A 186 4.59 27.39 -7.92
N ALA A 187 3.96 27.44 -9.11
CA ALA A 187 4.00 26.37 -10.08
C ALA A 187 5.45 26.05 -10.52
N PHE A 188 6.24 27.07 -10.85
CA PHE A 188 7.66 26.91 -11.22
C PHE A 188 8.45 26.23 -10.09
N ILE A 189 8.28 26.66 -8.84
CA ILE A 189 8.97 26.08 -7.69
C ILE A 189 8.58 24.60 -7.52
N ALA A 190 7.28 24.28 -7.61
CA ALA A 190 6.77 22.93 -7.45
C ALA A 190 7.26 22.00 -8.57
N TYR A 191 7.19 22.41 -9.83
CA TYR A 191 7.72 21.63 -10.97
C TYR A 191 9.23 21.39 -10.87
N ARG A 192 10.00 22.41 -10.44
CA ARG A 192 11.42 22.27 -10.22
C ARG A 192 11.74 21.26 -9.12
N ASN A 193 11.01 21.30 -8.01
CA ASN A 193 11.14 20.32 -6.93
C ASN A 193 10.81 18.91 -7.43
N ALA A 194 9.68 18.75 -8.13
CA ALA A 194 9.31 17.47 -8.76
C ALA A 194 10.45 16.93 -9.63
N TYR A 195 10.95 17.75 -10.55
CA TYR A 195 12.05 17.37 -11.44
C TYR A 195 13.30 16.91 -10.67
N ASN A 196 13.69 17.65 -9.62
CA ASN A 196 14.86 17.30 -8.81
C ASN A 196 14.68 15.97 -8.06
N ILE A 197 13.47 15.69 -7.57
CA ILE A 197 13.16 14.43 -6.87
C ILE A 197 13.19 13.26 -7.87
N TYR A 198 12.65 13.42 -9.10
CA TYR A 198 12.77 12.41 -10.14
C TYR A 198 14.23 12.10 -10.47
N GLU A 199 15.08 13.11 -10.68
CA GLU A 199 16.51 12.92 -10.99
C GLU A 199 17.31 12.32 -9.82
N GLY A 200 16.82 12.47 -8.61
CA GLY A 200 17.44 11.97 -7.39
C GLY A 200 16.86 10.61 -6.96
N ASP A 201 15.95 10.68 -6.00
CA ASP A 201 15.43 9.50 -5.29
C ASP A 201 14.59 8.59 -6.18
N TYR A 202 13.74 9.13 -7.07
CA TYR A 202 12.90 8.30 -7.94
C TYR A 202 13.70 7.47 -8.91
N LYS A 203 14.70 8.08 -9.55
CA LYS A 203 15.61 7.34 -10.44
C LYS A 203 16.39 6.27 -9.69
N ARG A 204 16.85 6.57 -8.49
CA ARG A 204 17.63 5.65 -7.66
C ARG A 204 16.78 4.51 -7.09
N LEU A 205 15.58 4.79 -6.60
CA LEU A 205 14.72 3.83 -5.89
C LEU A 205 13.83 3.03 -6.85
N PHE A 206 13.31 3.68 -7.90
CA PHE A 206 12.28 3.13 -8.76
C PHE A 206 12.72 3.04 -10.23
N GLY A 207 13.89 3.60 -10.61
CA GLY A 207 14.33 3.66 -12.01
C GLY A 207 13.45 4.56 -12.88
N LEU A 208 12.69 5.48 -12.27
CA LEU A 208 11.72 6.33 -12.94
C LEU A 208 12.33 7.70 -13.23
N ASP A 209 12.40 8.05 -14.52
CA ASP A 209 12.85 9.36 -14.97
C ASP A 209 11.70 10.38 -14.97
N ALA A 210 12.04 11.66 -14.91
CA ALA A 210 11.07 12.76 -15.00
C ALA A 210 10.31 12.71 -16.34
N PRO A 211 8.95 12.72 -16.33
CA PRO A 211 8.16 12.80 -17.55
C PRO A 211 8.53 13.99 -18.43
N ASN A 212 8.49 13.84 -19.75
CA ASN A 212 8.75 14.96 -20.65
C ASN A 212 7.68 16.03 -20.52
N GLN A 213 6.45 15.65 -20.19
CA GLN A 213 5.39 16.62 -19.91
C GLN A 213 5.78 17.54 -18.73
N LEU A 214 6.31 16.98 -17.61
CA LEU A 214 6.82 17.79 -16.50
C LEU A 214 7.93 18.75 -16.93
N LYS A 215 8.85 18.30 -17.82
CA LYS A 215 9.91 19.16 -18.34
C LYS A 215 9.33 20.32 -19.15
N GLN A 216 8.30 20.07 -19.98
CA GLN A 216 7.58 21.11 -20.72
C GLN A 216 6.85 22.08 -19.79
N ASP A 217 6.20 21.55 -18.73
CA ASP A 217 5.50 22.35 -17.72
C ASP A 217 6.47 23.27 -16.97
N LEU A 218 7.66 22.77 -16.62
CA LEU A 218 8.72 23.58 -16.01
C LEU A 218 9.24 24.70 -16.94
N LEU A 219 9.48 24.38 -18.22
CA LEU A 219 9.86 25.41 -19.21
C LEU A 219 8.77 26.46 -19.37
N ARG A 220 7.51 26.05 -19.43
CA ARG A 220 6.36 26.95 -19.53
C ARG A 220 6.28 27.89 -18.31
N ALA A 221 6.37 27.33 -17.11
CA ALA A 221 6.32 28.11 -15.87
C ALA A 221 7.50 29.09 -15.77
N ALA A 222 8.71 28.71 -16.21
CA ALA A 222 9.86 29.61 -16.30
C ALA A 222 9.60 30.76 -17.26
N HIS A 223 9.07 30.49 -18.45
CA HIS A 223 8.75 31.49 -19.45
C HIS A 223 7.69 32.48 -18.95
N LEU A 224 6.59 31.97 -18.39
CA LEU A 224 5.48 32.80 -17.89
C LEU A 224 5.86 33.68 -16.70
N ASN A 225 6.87 33.29 -15.91
CA ASN A 225 7.45 34.13 -14.85
C ASN A 225 8.50 35.12 -15.36
N GLY A 226 8.93 35.05 -16.62
CA GLY A 226 10.04 35.85 -17.13
C GLY A 226 11.42 35.41 -16.60
N PHE A 227 11.56 34.18 -16.12
CA PHE A 227 12.81 33.58 -15.64
C PHE A 227 13.64 33.04 -16.80
N TYR A 228 14.12 33.98 -17.65
CA TYR A 228 14.80 33.62 -18.91
C TYR A 228 16.13 32.90 -18.69
N THR A 229 16.84 33.20 -17.62
CA THR A 229 18.09 32.50 -17.25
C THR A 229 17.85 31.05 -16.94
N GLU A 230 16.80 30.74 -16.14
CA GLU A 230 16.38 29.39 -15.79
C GLU A 230 15.79 28.68 -16.99
N LEU A 231 15.03 29.38 -17.82
CA LEU A 231 14.51 28.86 -19.09
C LEU A 231 15.64 28.37 -19.98
N ASP A 232 16.63 29.21 -20.26
CA ASP A 232 17.81 28.87 -21.07
C ASP A 232 18.60 27.68 -20.47
N PHE A 233 18.71 27.64 -19.14
CA PHE A 233 19.39 26.57 -18.44
C PHE A 233 18.64 25.23 -18.65
N TYR A 234 17.33 25.19 -18.41
CA TYR A 234 16.53 23.96 -18.55
C TYR A 234 16.34 23.54 -20.00
N GLU A 235 16.20 24.48 -20.97
CA GLU A 235 16.16 24.14 -22.38
C GLU A 235 17.41 23.37 -22.82
N ARG A 236 18.60 23.84 -22.41
CA ARG A 236 19.87 23.14 -22.69
C ARG A 236 19.95 21.82 -21.96
N LYS A 237 19.54 21.78 -20.68
CA LYS A 237 19.60 20.56 -19.87
C LYS A 237 18.70 19.45 -20.41
N PHE A 238 17.51 19.82 -20.88
CA PHE A 238 16.53 18.86 -21.41
C PHE A 238 16.71 18.58 -22.89
N ASN A 239 17.54 19.35 -23.58
CA ASN A 239 17.63 19.39 -25.03
C ASN A 239 16.23 19.59 -25.67
N MET A 240 15.43 20.48 -25.09
CA MET A 240 14.07 20.82 -25.48
C MET A 240 13.92 22.33 -25.59
N LYS A 241 13.02 22.78 -26.47
CA LYS A 241 12.66 24.20 -26.55
C LYS A 241 11.28 24.42 -25.97
N TYR A 242 11.13 25.55 -25.28
CA TYR A 242 9.81 25.99 -24.87
C TYR A 242 8.92 26.14 -26.10
N SER A 243 7.70 25.63 -25.99
CA SER A 243 6.63 25.83 -26.98
C SER A 243 5.42 26.43 -26.28
N PRO A 244 4.84 27.52 -26.83
CA PRO A 244 3.64 28.10 -26.27
C PRO A 244 2.53 27.08 -26.11
N ALA A 245 1.91 27.05 -24.93
CA ALA A 245 0.74 26.21 -24.68
C ALA A 245 -0.50 26.75 -25.44
N ALA A 246 -1.46 25.90 -25.69
CA ALA A 246 -2.79 26.32 -26.10
C ALA A 246 -3.44 27.16 -24.97
N SER A 247 -4.37 28.04 -25.36
CA SER A 247 -5.07 28.86 -24.37
C SER A 247 -6.02 28.06 -23.48
N GLN A 248 -6.49 26.91 -23.94
CA GLN A 248 -7.27 25.95 -23.16
C GLN A 248 -6.74 24.56 -23.36
N GLU A 249 -6.78 23.76 -22.29
CA GLU A 249 -6.20 22.43 -22.28
C GLU A 249 -6.94 21.47 -21.35
N LEU A 250 -6.72 20.18 -21.56
CA LEU A 250 -7.11 19.08 -20.69
C LEU A 250 -5.84 18.49 -20.04
N VAL A 251 -5.81 18.43 -18.72
CA VAL A 251 -4.87 17.59 -17.99
C VAL A 251 -5.57 16.26 -17.71
N PHE A 252 -5.03 15.20 -18.28
CA PHE A 252 -5.63 13.87 -18.19
C PHE A 252 -4.73 12.95 -17.38
N PHE A 253 -5.30 12.31 -16.35
CA PHE A 253 -4.66 11.30 -15.53
C PHE A 253 -5.21 9.92 -15.90
N TRP A 254 -4.34 9.02 -16.29
CA TRP A 254 -4.69 7.62 -16.53
C TRP A 254 -4.17 6.77 -15.38
N HIS A 255 -5.08 6.20 -14.62
CA HIS A 255 -4.83 5.19 -13.61
C HIS A 255 -4.82 3.83 -14.29
N ASN A 256 -3.66 3.19 -14.37
CA ASN A 256 -3.50 1.94 -15.11
C ASN A 256 -3.43 0.75 -14.16
N GLY A 257 -4.30 -0.22 -14.36
CA GLY A 257 -4.34 -1.45 -13.60
C GLY A 257 -4.77 -1.27 -12.15
N LEU A 258 -4.42 -2.26 -11.35
CA LEU A 258 -4.75 -2.34 -9.93
C LEU A 258 -3.49 -2.58 -9.11
N GLY A 259 -3.37 -1.93 -7.97
CA GLY A 259 -2.27 -2.09 -7.02
C GLY A 259 -2.18 -3.52 -6.47
N PRO A 260 -1.11 -3.85 -5.75
CA PRO A 260 -0.85 -5.23 -5.33
C PRO A 260 -1.87 -5.73 -4.32
N VAL A 261 -2.00 -7.04 -4.20
CA VAL A 261 -2.74 -7.70 -3.12
C VAL A 261 -1.78 -8.25 -2.09
N LYS A 262 -2.17 -8.20 -0.81
CA LYS A 262 -1.39 -8.86 0.24
C LYS A 262 -1.75 -10.32 0.35
N SER A 263 -0.72 -11.15 0.38
CA SER A 263 -0.79 -12.56 0.74
C SER A 263 0.09 -12.84 1.96
N GLU A 264 0.07 -14.07 2.41
CA GLU A 264 0.89 -14.54 3.51
C GLU A 264 2.00 -15.46 2.99
N TRP A 265 3.19 -15.28 3.51
CA TRP A 265 4.24 -16.28 3.44
C TRP A 265 4.72 -16.62 4.84
N SER A 266 5.27 -17.80 5.01
CA SER A 266 5.70 -18.27 6.31
C SER A 266 7.13 -18.78 6.25
N ILE A 267 7.90 -18.42 7.25
CA ILE A 267 9.29 -18.81 7.39
C ILE A 267 9.46 -19.57 8.70
N ASN A 268 10.20 -20.66 8.66
CA ASN A 268 10.60 -21.40 9.84
C ASN A 268 11.97 -20.88 10.31
N PHE A 269 12.07 -20.56 11.58
CA PHE A 269 13.31 -20.13 12.21
C PHE A 269 13.78 -21.14 13.24
N THR A 270 15.10 -21.25 13.39
CA THR A 270 15.75 -21.87 14.53
C THR A 270 16.40 -20.80 15.40
N ALA A 271 16.39 -21.00 16.70
CA ALA A 271 17.10 -20.12 17.63
C ALA A 271 18.47 -20.74 17.94
N VAL A 272 19.51 -19.96 17.76
CA VAL A 272 20.90 -20.35 18.10
C VAL A 272 21.50 -19.36 19.08
N ASP A 273 22.48 -19.81 19.87
CA ASP A 273 23.21 -18.92 20.76
C ASP A 273 24.00 -17.89 19.96
N GLY A 274 23.68 -16.62 20.11
CA GLY A 274 24.31 -15.50 19.40
C GLY A 274 25.52 -14.89 20.15
N GLY A 275 25.94 -15.48 21.26
CA GLY A 275 26.99 -14.93 22.13
C GLY A 275 26.42 -14.10 23.28
N ASP A 276 27.29 -13.30 23.92
CA ASP A 276 26.96 -12.55 25.14
C ASP A 276 25.77 -11.60 24.96
N GLY A 277 24.68 -11.95 25.63
CA GLY A 277 23.48 -11.13 25.67
C GLY A 277 22.57 -11.23 24.43
N PHE A 278 22.81 -12.20 23.52
CA PHE A 278 22.02 -12.36 22.29
C PHE A 278 21.59 -13.81 22.05
N VAL A 279 20.42 -13.97 21.45
CA VAL A 279 19.96 -15.17 20.75
C VAL A 279 19.78 -14.78 19.30
N THR A 280 20.29 -15.59 18.37
CA THR A 280 20.13 -15.34 16.93
C THR A 280 19.10 -16.27 16.36
N PHE A 281 18.09 -15.69 15.69
CA PHE A 281 17.10 -16.42 14.93
C PHE A 281 17.60 -16.59 13.50
N VAL A 282 17.72 -17.83 13.03
CA VAL A 282 18.32 -18.17 11.74
C VAL A 282 17.32 -18.94 10.89
N ASN A 283 17.26 -18.58 9.61
CA ASN A 283 16.66 -19.39 8.56
C ASN A 283 17.69 -19.57 7.44
N ASP A 284 18.18 -20.79 7.28
CA ASP A 284 19.25 -21.12 6.32
C ASP A 284 18.71 -21.12 4.88
N GLU A 285 17.44 -21.45 4.67
CA GLU A 285 16.81 -21.52 3.34
C GLU A 285 16.74 -20.15 2.64
N HIS A 286 16.47 -19.11 3.42
CA HIS A 286 16.37 -17.73 2.94
C HIS A 286 17.54 -16.86 3.34
N ASN A 287 18.57 -17.43 3.97
CA ASN A 287 19.76 -16.73 4.46
C ASN A 287 19.43 -15.53 5.37
N PHE A 288 18.41 -15.70 6.23
CA PHE A 288 18.06 -14.71 7.23
C PHE A 288 18.71 -15.00 8.57
N SER A 289 19.25 -13.95 9.20
CA SER A 289 19.86 -14.01 10.53
C SER A 289 19.49 -12.75 11.32
N PHE A 290 18.85 -12.92 12.48
CA PHE A 290 18.38 -11.84 13.34
C PHE A 290 18.92 -11.99 14.76
N PRO A 291 19.86 -11.14 15.20
CA PRO A 291 20.27 -11.09 16.57
C PRO A 291 19.17 -10.45 17.44
N TYR A 292 18.80 -11.10 18.52
CA TYR A 292 17.83 -10.64 19.52
C TYR A 292 18.52 -10.48 20.86
N ALA A 293 18.50 -9.26 21.40
CA ALA A 293 19.06 -8.97 22.73
C ALA A 293 18.17 -9.57 23.83
N ILE A 294 18.79 -10.29 24.77
CA ILE A 294 18.11 -10.96 25.88
C ILE A 294 18.34 -10.21 27.19
N SER A 295 17.35 -10.26 28.08
CA SER A 295 17.39 -9.55 29.36
C SER A 295 17.99 -10.38 30.52
N GLY A 296 18.37 -11.66 30.26
CA GLY A 296 18.95 -12.52 31.30
C GLY A 296 19.14 -13.98 30.88
N PRO A 297 19.87 -14.77 31.70
CA PRO A 297 20.20 -16.17 31.39
C PRO A 297 19.00 -17.10 31.20
N ASP A 298 17.95 -16.91 32.00
CA ASP A 298 16.72 -17.72 31.93
C ASP A 298 16.01 -17.51 30.60
N GLN A 299 15.98 -16.27 30.10
CA GLN A 299 15.40 -15.95 28.78
C GLN A 299 16.24 -16.55 27.66
N LYS A 300 17.57 -16.59 27.81
CA LYS A 300 18.48 -17.21 26.85
C LYS A 300 18.18 -18.70 26.71
N SER A 301 18.13 -19.43 27.82
CA SER A 301 17.82 -20.86 27.82
C SER A 301 16.46 -21.15 27.17
N GLN A 302 15.40 -20.41 27.56
CA GLN A 302 14.08 -20.58 26.98
C GLN A 302 14.01 -20.35 25.47
N LEU A 303 14.77 -19.37 24.96
CA LEU A 303 14.78 -19.06 23.53
C LEU A 303 15.66 -20.02 22.71
N THR A 304 16.79 -20.46 23.23
CA THR A 304 17.69 -21.43 22.53
C THR A 304 17.08 -22.83 22.47
N ASP A 305 16.17 -23.18 23.40
CA ASP A 305 15.39 -24.41 23.34
C ASP A 305 14.32 -24.42 22.22
N LEU A 306 14.08 -23.25 21.58
CA LEU A 306 13.19 -23.14 20.41
C LEU A 306 13.87 -23.73 19.16
N ARG A 307 13.78 -25.02 18.99
CA ARG A 307 14.44 -25.71 17.86
C ARG A 307 13.88 -25.33 16.49
N LEU A 308 12.57 -25.09 16.40
CA LEU A 308 11.90 -24.68 15.16
C LEU A 308 10.60 -23.98 15.49
N PHE A 309 10.38 -22.80 14.91
CA PHE A 309 9.10 -22.11 15.01
C PHE A 309 8.78 -21.36 13.70
N ARG A 310 7.50 -21.32 13.39
CA ARG A 310 6.97 -20.66 12.19
C ARG A 310 6.61 -19.22 12.51
N VAL A 311 6.99 -18.30 11.62
CA VAL A 311 6.54 -16.91 11.64
C VAL A 311 5.87 -16.59 10.31
N ALA A 312 4.67 -16.03 10.37
CA ALA A 312 3.91 -15.62 9.19
C ALA A 312 4.13 -14.12 8.93
N PHE A 313 4.44 -13.78 7.67
CA PHE A 313 4.71 -12.42 7.21
C PHE A 313 3.78 -12.04 6.06
N PRO A 314 3.39 -10.74 5.96
CA PRO A 314 2.75 -10.24 4.76
C PRO A 314 3.75 -10.11 3.62
N LYS A 315 3.32 -10.41 2.40
CA LYS A 315 4.01 -10.05 1.16
C LYS A 315 3.01 -9.46 0.18
N TYR A 316 3.47 -8.57 -0.69
CA TYR A 316 2.69 -8.13 -1.82
C TYR A 316 2.84 -9.08 -3.00
N GLU A 317 1.73 -9.31 -3.70
CA GLU A 317 1.66 -9.98 -5.00
C GLU A 317 1.18 -8.96 -6.02
N GLU A 318 2.02 -8.69 -7.00
CA GLU A 318 1.76 -7.73 -8.06
C GLU A 318 0.62 -8.19 -8.97
N ARG A 319 -0.29 -7.28 -9.30
CA ARG A 319 -1.29 -7.44 -10.35
C ARG A 319 -0.82 -6.70 -11.59
N LYS A 320 -0.01 -7.34 -12.43
CA LYS A 320 0.61 -6.71 -13.61
C LYS A 320 -0.43 -6.10 -14.54
N PRO A 321 -0.38 -4.80 -14.85
CA PRO A 321 -1.33 -4.18 -15.75
C PRO A 321 -1.42 -4.87 -17.10
N TYR A 322 -2.62 -4.94 -17.65
CA TYR A 322 -2.81 -5.50 -19.00
C TYR A 322 -2.28 -4.55 -20.06
N PHE A 323 -2.60 -3.25 -19.94
CA PHE A 323 -2.08 -2.21 -20.82
C PHE A 323 -0.72 -1.72 -20.32
N GLN A 324 0.18 -1.40 -21.26
CA GLN A 324 1.54 -0.96 -20.91
C GLN A 324 1.80 0.50 -21.31
N ARG A 325 1.00 1.03 -22.21
CA ARG A 325 1.10 2.42 -22.66
C ARG A 325 -0.23 2.90 -23.19
N ALA A 326 -0.40 4.21 -23.20
CA ALA A 326 -1.57 4.83 -23.79
C ALA A 326 -1.22 6.15 -24.45
N VAL A 327 -2.08 6.56 -25.37
CA VAL A 327 -2.01 7.86 -26.04
C VAL A 327 -3.41 8.49 -26.06
N LEU A 328 -3.47 9.79 -25.94
CA LEU A 328 -4.66 10.58 -26.18
C LEU A 328 -4.62 11.08 -27.62
N GLU A 329 -5.71 10.91 -28.33
CA GLU A 329 -5.86 11.36 -29.72
C GLU A 329 -6.97 12.42 -29.79
N THR A 330 -6.64 13.60 -30.34
CA THR A 330 -7.61 14.65 -30.68
C THR A 330 -7.10 15.44 -31.87
N ASN A 331 -7.99 15.91 -32.76
CA ASN A 331 -7.63 16.68 -33.93
C ASN A 331 -6.49 16.05 -34.80
N GLN A 332 -6.50 14.72 -34.94
CA GLN A 332 -5.46 13.94 -35.64
C GLN A 332 -4.04 14.02 -35.00
N THR A 333 -3.91 14.60 -33.84
CA THR A 333 -2.66 14.68 -33.08
C THR A 333 -2.66 13.68 -31.93
N ARG A 334 -1.49 13.13 -31.63
CA ARG A 334 -1.28 12.13 -30.58
C ARG A 334 -0.46 12.73 -29.44
N TYR A 335 -0.95 12.54 -28.23
CA TYR A 335 -0.33 12.98 -26.99
C TYR A 335 -0.05 11.74 -26.14
N PRO A 336 1.22 11.31 -25.99
CA PRO A 336 1.54 10.16 -25.19
C PRO A 336 1.22 10.44 -23.71
N LEU A 337 0.67 9.45 -23.03
CA LEU A 337 0.57 9.45 -21.58
C LEU A 337 1.89 8.91 -21.02
N GLU A 338 2.54 9.69 -20.15
CA GLU A 338 3.83 9.34 -19.55
C GLU A 338 3.66 8.91 -18.10
N LEU A 339 4.43 7.89 -17.71
CA LEU A 339 4.41 7.38 -16.33
C LEU A 339 4.91 8.46 -15.38
N ALA A 340 4.06 8.82 -14.41
CA ALA A 340 4.36 9.80 -13.40
C ALA A 340 4.54 9.15 -12.01
N GLU A 341 3.84 8.05 -11.75
CA GLU A 341 3.89 7.38 -10.45
C GLU A 341 3.79 5.88 -10.61
N ASP A 342 4.72 5.13 -10.04
CA ASP A 342 4.63 3.68 -9.87
C ASP A 342 4.16 3.37 -8.44
N VAL A 343 2.84 3.37 -8.26
CA VAL A 343 2.20 3.12 -6.96
C VAL A 343 2.53 1.72 -6.45
N ASN A 344 2.65 0.75 -7.36
CA ASN A 344 3.02 -0.61 -7.02
C ASN A 344 4.43 -0.67 -6.43
N ALA A 345 5.42 -0.04 -7.08
CA ALA A 345 6.79 0.01 -6.57
C ALA A 345 6.88 0.72 -5.22
N ILE A 346 6.12 1.80 -5.02
CA ILE A 346 6.03 2.50 -3.72
C ILE A 346 5.44 1.59 -2.65
N ALA A 347 4.36 0.85 -2.95
CA ALA A 347 3.76 -0.09 -2.02
C ALA A 347 4.77 -1.17 -1.60
N PHE A 348 5.50 -1.74 -2.55
CA PHE A 348 6.55 -2.72 -2.26
C PHE A 348 7.68 -2.10 -1.42
N LYS A 349 8.11 -0.88 -1.75
CA LYS A 349 9.18 -0.18 -1.03
C LYS A 349 8.81 0.14 0.41
N THR A 350 7.59 0.64 0.64
CA THR A 350 7.11 0.94 2.00
C THR A 350 6.96 -0.34 2.84
N LEU A 351 6.56 -1.46 2.25
CA LEU A 351 6.54 -2.75 2.95
C LEU A 351 7.95 -3.24 3.26
N GLU A 352 8.91 -3.12 2.31
CA GLU A 352 10.33 -3.49 2.52
C GLU A 352 10.92 -2.70 3.70
N GLU A 353 10.73 -1.39 3.75
CA GLU A 353 11.24 -0.52 4.82
C GLU A 353 10.69 -0.91 6.20
N ARG A 354 9.46 -1.40 6.24
CA ARG A 354 8.80 -1.86 7.45
C ARG A 354 9.11 -3.32 7.78
N MET A 355 9.55 -4.12 6.81
CA MET A 355 9.72 -5.57 6.94
C MET A 355 10.60 -5.95 8.14
N MET A 356 11.69 -5.23 8.39
CA MET A 356 12.56 -5.49 9.55
C MET A 356 11.84 -5.32 10.88
N GLN A 357 10.94 -4.34 10.99
CA GLN A 357 10.12 -4.14 12.19
C GLN A 357 9.06 -5.23 12.32
N GLU A 358 8.41 -5.61 11.22
CA GLU A 358 7.43 -6.69 11.20
C GLU A 358 8.06 -8.04 11.54
N LEU A 359 9.26 -8.32 11.03
CA LEU A 359 10.08 -9.48 11.39
C LEU A 359 10.36 -9.52 12.89
N ALA A 360 10.89 -8.44 13.46
CA ALA A 360 11.20 -8.36 14.87
C ALA A 360 9.96 -8.60 15.75
N LYS A 361 8.81 -7.99 15.39
CA LYS A 361 7.54 -8.19 16.08
C LYS A 361 7.02 -9.63 15.96
N GLY A 362 7.09 -10.20 14.76
CA GLY A 362 6.67 -11.58 14.50
C GLY A 362 7.51 -12.59 15.28
N LEU A 363 8.83 -12.42 15.28
CA LEU A 363 9.74 -13.25 16.05
C LEU A 363 9.49 -13.15 17.57
N LEU A 364 9.34 -11.94 18.09
CA LEU A 364 9.03 -11.72 19.51
C LEU A 364 7.71 -12.38 19.91
N ARG A 365 6.67 -12.24 19.09
CA ARG A 365 5.36 -12.87 19.32
C ARG A 365 5.46 -14.38 19.34
N ALA A 366 6.12 -14.98 18.34
CA ALA A 366 6.30 -16.42 18.23
C ALA A 366 7.13 -16.95 19.42
N ALA A 367 8.20 -16.27 19.79
CA ALA A 367 9.02 -16.61 20.96
C ALA A 367 8.23 -16.57 22.25
N THR A 368 7.40 -15.54 22.47
CA THR A 368 6.57 -15.41 23.68
C THR A 368 5.51 -16.50 23.74
N LYS A 369 4.83 -16.81 22.62
CA LYS A 369 3.85 -17.92 22.56
C LYS A 369 4.50 -19.24 22.91
N LYS A 370 5.71 -19.48 22.40
CA LYS A 370 6.45 -20.71 22.68
C LYS A 370 6.92 -20.80 24.14
N ALA A 371 7.37 -19.68 24.72
CA ALA A 371 7.74 -19.64 26.14
C ALA A 371 6.55 -20.01 27.04
N VAL A 372 5.33 -19.53 26.73
CA VAL A 372 4.10 -19.91 27.42
C VAL A 372 3.81 -21.41 27.28
N GLU A 373 3.95 -21.99 26.09
CA GLU A 373 3.80 -23.43 25.85
C GLU A 373 4.77 -24.26 26.69
N MET A 374 6.05 -23.84 26.75
CA MET A 374 7.08 -24.49 27.56
C MET A 374 6.81 -24.37 29.06
N ALA A 375 6.36 -23.22 29.53
CA ALA A 375 5.97 -23.03 30.94
C ALA A 375 4.82 -23.96 31.36
N ILE A 376 3.87 -24.22 30.48
CA ILE A 376 2.77 -25.18 30.69
C ILE A 376 3.30 -26.61 30.73
N ARG A 377 4.29 -26.92 29.88
CA ARG A 377 4.89 -28.25 29.80
C ARG A 377 5.66 -28.62 31.10
N GLY A 378 6.25 -27.60 31.72
CA GLY A 378 7.08 -27.75 32.92
C GLY A 378 8.48 -28.31 32.64
N PRO A 379 9.38 -28.34 33.62
CA PRO A 379 10.74 -28.83 33.45
C PRO A 379 10.72 -30.34 33.15
N GLN A 380 11.34 -30.73 32.02
CA GLN A 380 11.65 -32.12 31.74
C GLN A 380 12.88 -32.54 32.59
N GLY A 381 12.63 -32.87 33.84
CA GLY A 381 13.65 -33.45 34.69
C GLY A 381 13.64 -34.98 34.51
N ASP A 382 14.71 -35.52 33.97
CA ASP A 382 15.02 -36.94 34.02
C ASP A 382 15.53 -37.28 35.43
N SER A 383 14.57 -37.25 36.41
CA SER A 383 14.85 -37.81 37.73
C SER A 383 14.62 -39.30 37.59
N GLY A 384 15.70 -40.06 37.65
CA GLY A 384 15.66 -41.55 37.59
C GLY A 384 14.86 -42.20 38.70
N GLU A 385 13.95 -41.51 39.35
CA GLU A 385 12.99 -42.01 40.33
C GLU A 385 11.72 -42.48 39.65
N LYS A 386 11.20 -43.63 40.09
CA LYS A 386 9.95 -44.20 39.60
C LYS A 386 8.81 -43.25 39.98
N LYS A 387 8.31 -42.48 39.03
CA LYS A 387 7.14 -41.60 39.16
C LYS A 387 5.89 -42.43 39.57
N THR A 388 5.11 -41.89 40.49
CA THR A 388 3.81 -42.44 40.89
C THR A 388 2.82 -42.42 39.74
N GLU A 389 1.74 -43.21 39.83
CA GLU A 389 0.68 -43.18 38.79
C GLU A 389 0.00 -41.82 38.65
N GLU A 390 -0.07 -41.06 39.75
CA GLU A 390 -0.67 -39.73 39.80
C GLU A 390 0.25 -38.70 39.11
N GLU A 391 1.55 -38.73 39.35
CA GLU A 391 2.56 -37.90 38.67
C GLU A 391 2.60 -38.17 37.17
N ARG A 392 2.51 -39.43 36.73
CA ARG A 392 2.43 -39.76 35.29
C ARG A 392 1.15 -39.24 34.65
N ARG A 393 0.05 -39.24 35.38
CA ARG A 393 -1.24 -38.72 34.93
C ARG A 393 -1.22 -37.22 34.78
N GLU A 394 -0.63 -36.49 35.74
CA GLU A 394 -0.45 -35.07 35.68
C GLU A 394 0.50 -34.65 34.54
N GLU A 395 1.59 -35.37 34.36
CA GLU A 395 2.54 -35.15 33.26
C GLU A 395 1.87 -35.39 31.90
N ALA A 396 1.08 -36.45 31.72
CA ALA A 396 0.32 -36.71 30.50
C ALA A 396 -0.73 -35.61 30.22
N ILE A 397 -1.34 -35.05 31.26
CA ILE A 397 -2.27 -33.91 31.13
C ILE A 397 -1.52 -32.65 30.70
N ARG A 398 -0.36 -32.34 31.31
CA ARG A 398 0.47 -31.20 30.95
C ARG A 398 1.03 -31.33 29.52
N GLU A 399 1.48 -32.51 29.12
CA GLU A 399 1.93 -32.77 27.74
C GLU A 399 0.78 -32.60 26.74
N GLY A 400 -0.40 -33.10 27.06
CA GLY A 400 -1.60 -32.95 26.23
C GLY A 400 -2.03 -31.48 26.10
N LEU A 401 -1.99 -30.70 27.21
CA LEU A 401 -2.27 -29.28 27.18
C LEU A 401 -1.22 -28.49 26.40
N SER A 402 0.08 -28.77 26.61
CA SER A 402 1.17 -28.17 25.86
C SER A 402 1.06 -28.43 24.37
N LEU A 403 0.73 -29.68 23.99
CA LEU A 403 0.49 -30.03 22.58
C LEU A 403 -0.70 -29.26 21.99
N MET A 404 -1.83 -29.15 22.70
CA MET A 404 -2.98 -28.39 22.27
C MET A 404 -2.65 -26.89 22.11
N VAL A 405 -1.92 -26.31 23.06
CA VAL A 405 -1.47 -24.92 22.98
C VAL A 405 -0.49 -24.73 21.81
N GLY A 406 0.42 -25.67 21.58
CA GLY A 406 1.33 -25.63 20.43
C GLY A 406 0.59 -25.68 19.09
N ILE A 407 -0.41 -26.56 18.94
CA ILE A 407 -1.25 -26.64 17.75
C ILE A 407 -2.06 -25.34 17.59
N PHE A 408 -2.64 -24.83 18.67
CA PHE A 408 -3.38 -23.57 18.65
C PHE A 408 -2.48 -22.40 18.23
N ASN A 409 -1.30 -22.28 18.81
CA ASN A 409 -0.34 -21.24 18.48
C ASN A 409 0.11 -21.31 17.01
N ALA A 410 0.42 -22.50 16.50
CA ALA A 410 0.79 -22.70 15.11
C ALA A 410 -0.35 -22.34 14.14
N SER A 411 -1.60 -22.67 14.51
CA SER A 411 -2.79 -22.37 13.67
C SER A 411 -3.24 -20.92 13.75
N THR A 412 -2.86 -20.17 14.79
CA THR A 412 -3.23 -18.75 14.99
C THR A 412 -2.15 -17.76 14.55
N GLU A 413 -0.97 -18.23 14.17
CA GLU A 413 0.07 -17.36 13.62
C GLU A 413 -0.27 -17.02 12.18
N LYS A 414 -0.71 -15.78 11.95
CA LYS A 414 -1.17 -15.27 10.66
C LYS A 414 -0.60 -13.89 10.40
N ALA A 415 -0.26 -13.62 9.16
CA ALA A 415 0.07 -12.28 8.71
C ALA A 415 -1.19 -11.43 8.52
N ASP A 416 -1.04 -10.10 8.59
CA ASP A 416 -2.09 -9.18 8.18
C ASP A 416 -2.10 -9.04 6.67
N THR A 417 -3.08 -9.66 6.02
CA THR A 417 -3.26 -9.63 4.57
C THR A 417 -4.20 -8.52 4.10
N ARG A 418 -4.62 -7.63 5.00
CA ARG A 418 -5.47 -6.49 4.65
C ARG A 418 -4.65 -5.44 3.92
N ASN A 419 -5.21 -4.89 2.85
CA ASN A 419 -4.70 -3.72 2.13
C ASN A 419 -5.80 -3.12 1.25
N TRP A 420 -5.59 -1.90 0.80
CA TRP A 420 -6.50 -1.19 -0.08
C TRP A 420 -6.28 -1.61 -1.54
N GLN A 421 -7.22 -2.38 -2.08
CA GLN A 421 -7.04 -3.14 -3.32
C GLN A 421 -7.55 -2.43 -4.58
N THR A 422 -8.25 -1.31 -4.42
CA THR A 422 -8.83 -0.53 -5.53
C THR A 422 -7.92 0.58 -6.04
N ILE A 423 -6.75 0.78 -5.42
CA ILE A 423 -5.74 1.73 -5.87
C ILE A 423 -5.17 1.33 -7.23
N PRO A 424 -4.68 2.28 -8.07
CA PRO A 424 -4.04 1.95 -9.33
C PRO A 424 -2.69 1.29 -9.13
N HIS A 425 -2.21 0.58 -10.15
CA HIS A 425 -0.83 0.10 -10.21
C HIS A 425 0.10 1.26 -10.57
N ASP A 426 -0.25 2.01 -11.62
CA ASP A 426 0.51 3.14 -12.13
C ASP A 426 -0.38 4.35 -12.37
N ILE A 427 0.21 5.55 -12.31
CA ILE A 427 -0.44 6.80 -12.69
C ILE A 427 0.36 7.43 -13.83
N TYR A 428 -0.31 7.68 -14.93
CA TYR A 428 0.21 8.39 -16.09
C TYR A 428 -0.50 9.72 -16.24
N TYR A 429 0.15 10.71 -16.85
CA TYR A 429 -0.52 11.95 -17.20
C TYR A 429 -0.04 12.52 -18.53
N SER A 430 -0.84 13.39 -19.09
CA SER A 430 -0.52 14.19 -20.26
C SER A 430 -1.37 15.46 -20.30
N ARG A 431 -0.94 16.45 -21.07
CA ARG A 431 -1.72 17.64 -21.38
C ARG A 431 -2.10 17.63 -22.85
N VAL A 432 -3.35 17.98 -23.12
CA VAL A 432 -3.93 17.96 -24.47
C VAL A 432 -4.52 19.35 -24.76
N PRO A 433 -4.05 20.06 -25.80
CA PRO A 433 -4.71 21.28 -26.25
C PRO A 433 -6.15 21.02 -26.67
N LEU A 434 -7.05 21.89 -26.28
CA LEU A 434 -8.45 21.86 -26.67
C LEU A 434 -8.82 23.08 -27.52
N ASN A 435 -9.90 22.95 -28.29
CA ASN A 435 -10.55 24.08 -28.93
C ASN A 435 -11.59 24.68 -27.97
N THR A 436 -11.92 25.96 -28.12
CA THR A 436 -13.07 26.53 -27.42
C THR A 436 -14.36 25.85 -27.90
N GLY A 437 -15.21 25.41 -26.98
CA GLY A 437 -16.42 24.66 -27.27
C GLY A 437 -16.24 23.15 -27.11
N GLU A 438 -16.97 22.36 -27.89
CA GLU A 438 -16.98 20.92 -27.80
C GLU A 438 -15.69 20.29 -28.35
N ASN A 439 -15.17 19.30 -27.64
CA ASN A 439 -13.99 18.52 -28.00
C ASN A 439 -14.24 17.04 -27.71
N THR A 440 -13.72 16.18 -28.57
CA THR A 440 -13.64 14.74 -28.31
C THR A 440 -12.16 14.35 -28.19
N VAL A 441 -11.84 13.68 -27.09
CA VAL A 441 -10.49 13.14 -26.82
C VAL A 441 -10.64 11.63 -26.67
N THR A 442 -9.93 10.89 -27.51
CA THR A 442 -9.91 9.42 -27.49
C THR A 442 -8.70 8.92 -26.75
N LEU A 443 -8.92 8.19 -25.67
CA LEU A 443 -7.86 7.39 -25.01
C LEU A 443 -7.70 6.08 -25.78
N LYS A 444 -6.48 5.83 -26.23
CA LYS A 444 -6.10 4.57 -26.88
C LYS A 444 -5.07 3.86 -26.01
N THR A 445 -5.47 2.77 -25.40
CA THR A 445 -4.59 1.92 -24.57
C THR A 445 -4.03 0.77 -25.41
N ILE A 446 -2.80 0.34 -25.09
CA ILE A 446 -2.05 -0.64 -25.88
C ILE A 446 -1.44 -1.67 -24.92
N SER A 447 -1.76 -2.95 -25.14
CA SER A 447 -1.20 -4.06 -24.38
C SER A 447 0.19 -4.46 -24.87
N SER A 448 0.87 -5.35 -24.14
CA SER A 448 2.16 -5.94 -24.56
C SER A 448 2.08 -6.75 -25.86
N SER A 449 0.93 -7.32 -26.17
CA SER A 449 0.69 -8.06 -27.42
C SER A 449 0.35 -7.15 -28.61
N GLY A 450 0.23 -5.82 -28.38
CA GLY A 450 -0.22 -4.86 -29.39
C GLY A 450 -1.75 -4.75 -29.52
N ALA A 451 -2.52 -5.49 -28.71
CA ALA A 451 -3.97 -5.31 -28.68
C ALA A 451 -4.31 -3.90 -28.17
N THR A 452 -5.30 -3.27 -28.78
CA THR A 452 -5.70 -1.89 -28.47
C THR A 452 -7.13 -1.84 -27.98
N SER A 453 -7.40 -0.94 -27.03
CA SER A 453 -8.75 -0.51 -26.65
C SER A 453 -8.87 0.99 -26.80
N THR A 454 -10.06 1.49 -27.09
CA THR A 454 -10.33 2.92 -27.26
C THR A 454 -11.52 3.33 -26.42
N GLN A 455 -11.40 4.51 -25.79
CA GLN A 455 -12.46 5.13 -25.01
C GLN A 455 -12.55 6.62 -25.37
N ASP A 456 -13.73 7.08 -25.76
CA ASP A 456 -13.99 8.48 -26.11
C ASP A 456 -14.51 9.25 -24.91
N PHE A 457 -14.01 10.47 -24.75
CA PHE A 457 -14.44 11.44 -23.74
C PHE A 457 -14.82 12.75 -24.41
N SER A 458 -15.94 13.32 -24.03
CA SER A 458 -16.42 14.62 -24.53
C SER A 458 -16.20 15.71 -23.50
N PHE A 459 -15.64 16.83 -23.93
CA PHE A 459 -15.35 17.98 -23.07
C PHE A 459 -15.82 19.26 -23.72
N THR A 460 -16.40 20.16 -22.92
CA THR A 460 -16.70 21.53 -23.35
C THR A 460 -15.72 22.47 -22.65
N ALA A 461 -14.84 23.14 -23.43
CA ALA A 461 -13.82 24.02 -22.89
C ALA A 461 -14.17 25.49 -23.16
N ALA A 462 -14.10 26.34 -22.13
CA ALA A 462 -14.12 27.78 -22.26
C ALA A 462 -12.73 28.32 -22.62
N LYS A 463 -12.67 29.54 -23.14
CA LYS A 463 -11.40 30.18 -23.47
C LYS A 463 -10.55 30.40 -22.20
N GLY A 464 -9.31 29.95 -22.23
CA GLY A 464 -8.39 30.10 -21.09
C GLY A 464 -8.60 29.06 -19.98
N GLU A 465 -9.37 28.02 -20.24
CA GLU A 465 -9.75 27.04 -19.23
C GLU A 465 -8.82 25.83 -19.25
N THR A 466 -8.39 25.37 -18.07
CA THR A 466 -7.79 24.06 -17.85
C THR A 466 -8.82 23.12 -17.28
N LEU A 467 -9.10 22.04 -18.01
CA LEU A 467 -9.98 20.95 -17.58
C LEU A 467 -9.17 19.80 -16.99
N PHE A 468 -9.77 19.06 -16.08
CA PHE A 468 -9.15 17.92 -15.41
C PHE A 468 -10.02 16.67 -15.54
N HIS A 469 -9.42 15.58 -15.93
CA HIS A 469 -10.11 14.29 -16.02
C HIS A 469 -9.20 13.16 -15.55
N SER A 470 -9.80 12.14 -14.96
CA SER A 470 -9.09 10.89 -14.65
C SER A 470 -9.92 9.70 -15.09
N PHE A 471 -9.24 8.69 -15.60
CA PHE A 471 -9.85 7.42 -15.99
C PHE A 471 -9.00 6.27 -15.46
N GLN A 472 -9.62 5.20 -14.94
CA GLN A 472 -8.93 4.01 -14.47
C GLN A 472 -9.25 2.80 -15.35
N SER A 473 -8.21 2.19 -15.94
CA SER A 473 -8.27 0.85 -16.53
C SER A 473 -8.06 -0.18 -15.44
N LEU A 474 -8.97 -1.15 -15.31
CA LEU A 474 -8.96 -2.12 -14.21
C LEU A 474 -8.34 -3.47 -14.60
N GLU A 475 -8.01 -3.63 -15.88
CA GLU A 475 -7.53 -4.88 -16.45
C GLU A 475 -6.09 -5.17 -16.02
N TYR A 476 -5.85 -6.41 -15.59
CA TYR A 476 -4.54 -6.91 -15.24
C TYR A 476 -4.32 -8.33 -15.83
N LYS A 477 -3.07 -8.74 -15.91
CA LYS A 477 -2.70 -10.09 -16.37
C LYS A 477 -2.95 -11.07 -15.22
N ARG A 478 -3.77 -12.08 -15.50
CA ARG A 478 -4.03 -13.20 -14.60
C ARG A 478 -2.94 -14.26 -14.69
#